data_d257762a9faaa511cae3c2b7db96d6c3
#
_entry.id   d257762a9faaa511cae3c2b7db96d6c3
#
_cell.length_a   1.000
_cell.length_b   1.000
_cell.length_c   1.000
_cell.angle_alpha   90.00
_cell.angle_beta   90.00
_cell.angle_gamma   90.00
#
_symmetry.space_group_name_H-M   'P 1'
#
loop_
_entity.id
_entity.type
_entity.pdbx_description
1 polymer ?
#
loop_
_entity_poly.entity_id
_entity_poly.type
_entity_poly.pdbx_seq_one_letter_code
_entity_poly.pdbx_strand_id
1 'polypeptide(L)'
;MTIGEKKLIGSKEVHPFTIPSGIITTEVSSLEWIARNIPEVGILTTKSIGPEPRSGNREPILLQYNPGEFMNAVGLTNPGAAEFAKKLSNINFPKDKFLLASIFGRDVDEFRYVASTLGPHVDGLELNLSCPHEKEVGMQLGQDKDLVKEITKGVVELTNKPVFVKLTPNASNLKEIAKYAIDAGAYGIVAINTVGPGYFSVDGHDVLTNKDKVGGVSGKGILPVGLKCVRDIRQAVGENVSIIGMGGIRNAADVKAYFGVGANFFGVGSALAGMTEREIKNYFFDLREDVDSDIYTNNAEELLKEVDMKYRKVRIRKRIDSACDFKIIQTNELIDAEPGQFVFAWIPGVGEKPFSVMDDNLLTLGILERGDFTKKLNSLNVGDEFYVRGPYGQGVRVPKKSNVVLVGGGCGIAGLYMLAKRFSQESNVLTVLAAKDKEHIAYMKEFEGYGEVRVATEDGGLGRKGLVTDLIENIKDGSYFFNCGSKSMVNAVLPLELMVSNPEIVYSSVDYMTRCGVGICGSCANEKGIRTCVKGPFMKSI
;
A
#
# COMPACT_ATOMS: atom_id res chain seq x y z
N MET A 1 19.54 -30.15 5.76
CA MET A 1 19.41 -28.79 5.19
C MET A 1 18.20 -28.17 5.84
N THR A 2 18.36 -27.17 6.67
CA THR A 2 17.23 -26.49 7.31
C THR A 2 16.48 -25.63 6.26
N ILE A 3 15.19 -25.42 6.46
CA ILE A 3 14.35 -24.73 5.46
C ILE A 3 14.73 -23.26 5.35
N GLY A 4 15.07 -22.61 6.49
CA GLY A 4 15.44 -21.19 6.61
C GLY A 4 16.87 -20.87 6.19
N GLU A 5 17.72 -21.88 5.89
CA GLU A 5 19.07 -21.66 5.37
C GLU A 5 19.08 -20.97 4.01
N LYS A 6 20.17 -20.23 3.77
CA LYS A 6 20.40 -19.57 2.48
C LYS A 6 20.47 -20.59 1.33
N LYS A 7 19.96 -20.19 0.18
CA LYS A 7 19.93 -20.99 -1.04
C LYS A 7 20.46 -20.20 -2.22
N LEU A 8 21.02 -20.90 -3.20
CA LEU A 8 21.64 -20.29 -4.37
C LEU A 8 20.57 -19.94 -5.43
N ILE A 9 20.61 -18.69 -5.92
CA ILE A 9 19.92 -18.24 -7.15
C ILE A 9 20.96 -17.58 -8.06
N GLY A 10 21.21 -18.16 -9.23
CA GLY A 10 22.30 -17.70 -10.08
C GLY A 10 23.62 -17.79 -9.35
N SER A 11 24.28 -16.66 -9.11
CA SER A 11 25.54 -16.56 -8.36
C SER A 11 25.40 -16.04 -6.93
N LYS A 12 24.17 -15.80 -6.45
CA LYS A 12 23.89 -15.22 -5.13
C LYS A 12 23.31 -16.25 -4.16
N GLU A 13 23.81 -16.25 -2.94
CA GLU A 13 23.29 -17.03 -1.85
C GLU A 13 22.42 -16.15 -0.95
N VAL A 14 21.11 -16.46 -0.88
CA VAL A 14 20.09 -15.62 -0.25
C VAL A 14 19.17 -16.42 0.67
N HIS A 15 18.58 -15.76 1.67
CA HIS A 15 17.52 -16.35 2.48
C HIS A 15 16.28 -16.70 1.63
N PRO A 16 15.50 -17.73 2.00
CA PRO A 16 14.48 -18.30 1.14
C PRO A 16 13.15 -17.53 1.09
N PHE A 17 13.01 -16.45 1.85
CA PHE A 17 11.74 -15.70 1.88
C PHE A 17 11.72 -14.57 0.86
N THR A 18 10.51 -14.31 0.33
CA THR A 18 10.21 -13.16 -0.55
C THR A 18 8.86 -12.53 -0.20
N ILE A 19 8.74 -11.24 -0.51
CA ILE A 19 7.46 -10.55 -0.57
C ILE A 19 7.05 -10.51 -2.06
N PRO A 20 5.88 -11.09 -2.44
CA PRO A 20 5.46 -11.18 -3.83
C PRO A 20 5.27 -9.82 -4.51
N SER A 21 5.38 -9.80 -5.84
CA SER A 21 5.12 -8.62 -6.67
C SER A 21 3.79 -7.94 -6.32
N GLY A 22 3.83 -6.62 -6.11
CA GLY A 22 2.65 -5.80 -5.82
C GLY A 22 2.16 -5.84 -4.37
N ILE A 23 2.87 -6.54 -3.50
CA ILE A 23 2.65 -6.52 -2.05
C ILE A 23 3.74 -5.66 -1.42
N ILE A 24 3.38 -4.50 -0.85
CA ILE A 24 4.29 -3.52 -0.21
C ILE A 24 5.30 -2.90 -1.19
N THR A 25 5.83 -3.64 -2.14
CA THR A 25 6.96 -3.32 -3.02
C THR A 25 6.58 -2.45 -4.24
N THR A 26 5.52 -1.65 -4.15
CA THR A 26 5.10 -0.75 -5.24
C THR A 26 6.09 0.39 -5.44
N GLU A 27 6.58 0.99 -4.35
CA GLU A 27 7.59 2.05 -4.40
C GLU A 27 9.00 1.48 -4.17
N VAL A 28 9.97 2.04 -4.87
CA VAL A 28 11.37 1.62 -4.78
C VAL A 28 11.96 1.89 -3.38
N SER A 29 11.48 2.95 -2.70
CA SER A 29 11.84 3.23 -1.30
C SER A 29 11.45 2.09 -0.34
N SER A 30 10.32 1.43 -0.58
CA SER A 30 9.92 0.25 0.21
C SER A 30 10.84 -0.94 -0.04
N LEU A 31 11.25 -1.17 -1.30
CA LEU A 31 12.23 -2.22 -1.61
C LEU A 31 13.57 -1.95 -0.90
N GLU A 32 14.05 -0.72 -0.91
CA GLU A 32 15.27 -0.32 -0.22
C GLU A 32 15.15 -0.53 1.29
N TRP A 33 14.03 -0.11 1.88
CA TRP A 33 13.81 -0.29 3.31
C TRP A 33 13.82 -1.77 3.71
N ILE A 34 13.10 -2.63 2.96
CA ILE A 34 13.06 -4.08 3.20
C ILE A 34 14.48 -4.67 3.08
N ALA A 35 15.19 -4.32 2.01
CA ALA A 35 16.54 -4.81 1.75
C ALA A 35 17.50 -4.56 2.92
N ARG A 36 17.43 -3.36 3.50
CA ARG A 36 18.34 -2.93 4.58
C ARG A 36 17.93 -3.39 5.97
N ASN A 37 16.64 -3.65 6.19
CA ASN A 37 16.11 -3.85 7.55
C ASN A 37 15.60 -5.26 7.84
N ILE A 38 15.35 -6.10 6.81
CA ILE A 38 14.82 -7.46 6.98
C ILE A 38 15.79 -8.47 6.36
N PRO A 39 16.76 -8.97 7.12
CA PRO A 39 17.75 -9.95 6.62
C PRO A 39 17.10 -11.21 6.03
N GLU A 40 16.03 -11.70 6.63
CA GLU A 40 15.33 -12.94 6.28
C GLU A 40 14.67 -12.90 4.89
N VAL A 41 14.30 -11.71 4.40
CA VAL A 41 13.79 -11.53 3.03
C VAL A 41 14.96 -11.46 2.06
N GLY A 42 15.34 -12.59 1.48
CA GLY A 42 16.47 -12.71 0.56
C GLY A 42 16.17 -12.30 -0.88
N ILE A 43 14.91 -12.45 -1.32
CA ILE A 43 14.46 -12.08 -2.66
C ILE A 43 13.54 -10.85 -2.57
N LEU A 44 13.88 -9.80 -3.30
CA LEU A 44 13.11 -8.56 -3.40
C LEU A 44 12.39 -8.53 -4.73
N THR A 45 11.07 -8.76 -4.76
CA THR A 45 10.30 -8.74 -5.99
C THR A 45 9.64 -7.37 -6.18
N THR A 46 9.91 -6.72 -7.31
CA THR A 46 9.31 -5.41 -7.62
C THR A 46 7.83 -5.53 -7.95
N LYS A 47 7.11 -4.41 -7.96
CA LYS A 47 5.83 -4.32 -8.65
C LYS A 47 6.01 -4.75 -10.10
N SER A 48 4.97 -5.39 -10.69
CA SER A 48 5.01 -5.71 -12.13
C SER A 48 5.05 -4.43 -12.97
N ILE A 49 6.06 -4.32 -13.82
CA ILE A 49 6.35 -3.15 -14.66
C ILE A 49 6.08 -3.50 -16.12
N GLY A 50 5.35 -2.64 -16.81
CA GLY A 50 5.11 -2.72 -18.24
C GLY A 50 5.92 -1.69 -19.04
N PRO A 51 5.78 -1.70 -20.38
CA PRO A 51 6.50 -0.76 -21.23
C PRO A 51 6.14 0.68 -20.94
N GLU A 52 4.85 0.96 -20.79
CA GLU A 52 4.29 2.31 -20.60
C GLU A 52 3.67 2.52 -19.22
N PRO A 53 3.54 3.78 -18.75
CA PRO A 53 2.84 4.09 -17.52
C PRO A 53 1.37 3.66 -17.56
N ARG A 54 0.86 3.09 -16.45
CA ARG A 54 -0.55 2.73 -16.28
C ARG A 54 -1.06 3.22 -14.93
N SER A 55 -2.19 3.92 -14.92
CA SER A 55 -2.88 4.36 -13.70
C SER A 55 -3.58 3.21 -12.97
N GLY A 56 -3.86 2.12 -13.68
CA GLY A 56 -4.65 0.99 -13.16
C GLY A 56 -6.13 1.31 -13.02
N ASN A 57 -6.83 0.45 -12.25
CA ASN A 57 -8.24 0.64 -11.98
C ASN A 57 -8.45 1.73 -10.91
N ARG A 58 -9.61 2.37 -10.96
CA ARG A 58 -10.08 3.30 -9.92
C ARG A 58 -10.41 2.53 -8.63
N GLU A 59 -10.21 3.15 -7.48
CA GLU A 59 -10.59 2.56 -6.18
C GLU A 59 -12.12 2.37 -6.06
N PRO A 60 -12.58 1.33 -5.34
CA PRO A 60 -11.83 0.30 -4.60
C PRO A 60 -11.08 -0.69 -5.50
N ILE A 61 -9.81 -0.94 -5.18
CA ILE A 61 -8.96 -1.93 -5.88
C ILE A 61 -8.67 -3.19 -5.06
N LEU A 62 -9.04 -3.13 -3.78
CA LEU A 62 -8.86 -4.21 -2.80
C LEU A 62 -10.05 -4.21 -1.86
N LEU A 63 -10.60 -5.38 -1.60
CA LEU A 63 -11.61 -5.61 -0.58
C LEU A 63 -11.24 -6.83 0.26
N GLN A 64 -11.82 -6.93 1.45
CA GLN A 64 -11.77 -8.10 2.30
C GLN A 64 -13.17 -8.73 2.33
N TYR A 65 -13.27 -10.02 1.97
CA TYR A 65 -14.55 -10.73 1.98
C TYR A 65 -14.72 -11.66 3.19
N ASN A 66 -13.58 -12.09 3.80
CA ASN A 66 -13.50 -12.77 5.09
C ASN A 66 -12.24 -12.32 5.84
N PRO A 67 -12.13 -12.51 7.16
CA PRO A 67 -10.93 -12.22 7.92
C PRO A 67 -9.68 -12.87 7.32
N GLY A 68 -8.68 -12.05 6.95
CA GLY A 68 -7.43 -12.50 6.31
C GLY A 68 -7.56 -12.95 4.86
N GLU A 69 -8.71 -12.76 4.22
CA GLU A 69 -8.98 -13.12 2.83
C GLU A 69 -9.38 -11.91 1.99
N PHE A 70 -8.72 -11.73 0.87
CA PHE A 70 -8.82 -10.52 0.07
C PHE A 70 -9.12 -10.82 -1.39
N MET A 71 -9.76 -9.86 -2.04
CA MET A 71 -9.95 -9.83 -3.48
C MET A 71 -9.44 -8.51 -4.03
N ASN A 72 -8.68 -8.56 -5.12
CA ASN A 72 -8.07 -7.36 -5.69
C ASN A 72 -8.27 -7.25 -7.20
N ALA A 73 -8.35 -6.00 -7.67
CA ALA A 73 -8.35 -5.63 -9.08
C ALA A 73 -7.54 -4.34 -9.26
N VAL A 74 -6.22 -4.43 -9.14
CA VAL A 74 -5.33 -3.26 -9.17
C VAL A 74 -5.17 -2.68 -10.58
N GLY A 75 -5.19 -3.52 -11.63
CA GLY A 75 -5.10 -3.07 -13.03
C GLY A 75 -3.68 -2.73 -13.47
N LEU A 76 -2.66 -3.45 -12.98
CA LEU A 76 -1.26 -3.31 -13.40
C LEU A 76 -0.69 -1.88 -13.30
N THR A 77 -1.13 -1.10 -12.29
CA THR A 77 -0.59 0.24 -12.01
C THR A 77 0.93 0.21 -11.94
N ASN A 78 1.61 1.03 -12.75
CA ASN A 78 3.07 1.12 -12.77
C ASN A 78 3.52 2.40 -13.50
N PRO A 79 4.76 2.89 -13.27
CA PRO A 79 5.27 4.13 -13.90
C PRO A 79 5.83 3.94 -15.31
N GLY A 80 5.84 2.72 -15.86
CA GLY A 80 6.55 2.38 -17.09
C GLY A 80 8.02 2.01 -16.86
N ALA A 81 8.59 1.25 -17.80
CA ALA A 81 9.92 0.66 -17.67
C ALA A 81 11.02 1.72 -17.53
N ALA A 82 11.00 2.76 -18.35
CA ALA A 82 12.04 3.79 -18.38
C ALA A 82 12.11 4.58 -17.06
N GLU A 83 10.96 5.02 -16.52
CA GLU A 83 10.93 5.76 -15.26
C GLU A 83 11.29 4.86 -14.08
N PHE A 84 10.87 3.58 -14.10
CA PHE A 84 11.22 2.65 -13.03
C PHE A 84 12.70 2.30 -13.03
N ALA A 85 13.33 2.12 -14.20
CA ALA A 85 14.79 1.93 -14.34
C ALA A 85 15.57 3.09 -13.73
N LYS A 86 15.13 4.34 -14.01
CA LYS A 86 15.72 5.55 -13.43
C LYS A 86 15.61 5.58 -11.90
N LYS A 87 14.47 5.14 -11.33
CA LYS A 87 14.33 5.03 -9.87
C LYS A 87 15.26 3.97 -9.29
N LEU A 88 15.38 2.80 -9.93
CA LEU A 88 16.26 1.71 -9.49
C LEU A 88 17.75 2.11 -9.54
N SER A 89 18.20 2.86 -10.55
CA SER A 89 19.60 3.26 -10.71
C SER A 89 20.11 4.16 -9.57
N ASN A 90 19.21 4.79 -8.83
CA ASN A 90 19.55 5.66 -7.71
C ASN A 90 19.74 4.91 -6.38
N ILE A 91 19.51 3.58 -6.35
CA ILE A 91 19.58 2.79 -5.12
C ILE A 91 20.65 1.71 -5.24
N ASN A 92 21.45 1.60 -4.18
CA ASN A 92 22.43 0.53 -4.02
C ASN A 92 21.87 -0.54 -3.08
N PHE A 93 21.41 -1.66 -3.64
CA PHE A 93 20.90 -2.79 -2.87
C PHE A 93 22.04 -3.61 -2.24
N PRO A 94 21.85 -4.16 -1.02
CA PRO A 94 22.82 -5.05 -0.39
C PRO A 94 23.15 -6.27 -1.26
N LYS A 95 24.41 -6.70 -1.28
CA LYS A 95 24.90 -7.80 -2.13
C LYS A 95 24.30 -9.17 -1.79
N ASP A 96 23.85 -9.34 -0.56
CA ASP A 96 23.21 -10.55 -0.04
C ASP A 96 21.69 -10.62 -0.34
N LYS A 97 21.19 -9.71 -1.17
CA LYS A 97 19.81 -9.68 -1.67
C LYS A 97 19.78 -9.98 -3.16
N PHE A 98 18.72 -10.66 -3.60
CA PHE A 98 18.42 -10.91 -5.01
C PHE A 98 17.26 -10.02 -5.44
N LEU A 99 17.55 -9.02 -6.28
CA LEU A 99 16.52 -8.13 -6.81
C LEU A 99 15.90 -8.75 -8.06
N LEU A 100 14.62 -9.13 -7.96
CA LEU A 100 13.82 -9.78 -9.00
C LEU A 100 12.83 -8.77 -9.57
N ALA A 101 13.01 -8.33 -10.82
CA ALA A 101 12.05 -7.44 -11.46
C ALA A 101 10.88 -8.24 -12.06
N SER A 102 9.67 -8.01 -11.55
CA SER A 102 8.45 -8.52 -12.18
C SER A 102 8.10 -7.64 -13.39
N ILE A 103 7.94 -8.26 -14.57
CA ILE A 103 7.66 -7.57 -15.82
C ILE A 103 6.44 -8.15 -16.53
N PHE A 104 5.73 -7.34 -17.31
CA PHE A 104 4.65 -7.77 -18.17
C PHE A 104 4.66 -7.03 -19.52
N GLY A 105 4.02 -7.63 -20.51
CA GLY A 105 3.83 -7.09 -21.84
C GLY A 105 2.62 -7.75 -22.52
N ARG A 106 2.23 -7.28 -23.68
CA ARG A 106 1.16 -7.86 -24.53
C ARG A 106 1.68 -8.96 -25.47
N ASP A 107 2.95 -8.88 -25.83
CA ASP A 107 3.63 -9.74 -26.77
C ASP A 107 5.12 -9.87 -26.43
N VAL A 108 5.84 -10.69 -27.20
CA VAL A 108 7.27 -10.95 -27.03
C VAL A 108 8.10 -9.66 -27.08
N ASP A 109 7.77 -8.74 -27.98
CA ASP A 109 8.56 -7.52 -28.18
C ASP A 109 8.44 -6.57 -26.97
N GLU A 110 7.25 -6.41 -26.41
CA GLU A 110 7.06 -5.64 -25.17
C GLU A 110 7.81 -6.28 -23.99
N PHE A 111 7.74 -7.61 -23.82
CA PHE A 111 8.52 -8.28 -22.78
C PHE A 111 10.03 -8.08 -22.99
N ARG A 112 10.52 -8.19 -24.22
CA ARG A 112 11.95 -7.95 -24.56
C ARG A 112 12.36 -6.50 -24.26
N TYR A 113 11.52 -5.52 -24.61
CA TYR A 113 11.76 -4.12 -24.31
C TYR A 113 11.89 -3.87 -22.80
N VAL A 114 10.92 -4.34 -22.01
CA VAL A 114 10.97 -4.16 -20.56
C VAL A 114 12.15 -4.91 -19.93
N ALA A 115 12.42 -6.13 -20.39
CA ALA A 115 13.56 -6.94 -19.95
C ALA A 115 14.91 -6.25 -20.23
N SER A 116 15.09 -5.69 -21.44
CA SER A 116 16.31 -4.95 -21.80
C SER A 116 16.48 -3.66 -21.00
N THR A 117 15.37 -2.97 -20.70
CA THR A 117 15.37 -1.71 -19.94
C THR A 117 15.69 -1.94 -18.45
N LEU A 118 15.07 -2.94 -17.81
CA LEU A 118 15.26 -3.20 -16.38
C LEU A 118 16.42 -4.14 -16.07
N GLY A 119 16.78 -5.01 -17.01
CA GLY A 119 17.83 -6.03 -16.85
C GLY A 119 19.14 -5.49 -16.28
N PRO A 120 19.70 -4.36 -16.73
CA PRO A 120 20.92 -3.80 -16.17
C PRO A 120 20.88 -3.49 -14.66
N HIS A 121 19.70 -3.24 -14.10
CA HIS A 121 19.49 -2.75 -12.74
C HIS A 121 19.07 -3.83 -11.72
N VAL A 122 18.87 -5.08 -12.16
CA VAL A 122 18.31 -6.16 -11.35
C VAL A 122 19.14 -7.43 -11.45
N ASP A 123 18.92 -8.40 -10.56
CA ASP A 123 19.64 -9.69 -10.56
C ASP A 123 18.91 -10.75 -11.36
N GLY A 124 17.61 -10.62 -11.55
CA GLY A 124 16.78 -11.53 -12.33
C GLY A 124 15.46 -10.90 -12.77
N LEU A 125 14.72 -11.64 -13.60
CA LEU A 125 13.43 -11.22 -14.14
C LEU A 125 12.34 -12.23 -13.79
N GLU A 126 11.14 -11.75 -13.40
CA GLU A 126 9.92 -12.54 -13.26
C GLU A 126 8.95 -12.18 -14.38
N LEU A 127 8.62 -13.11 -15.25
CA LEU A 127 7.64 -12.91 -16.31
C LEU A 127 6.22 -13.09 -15.74
N ASN A 128 5.49 -11.99 -15.57
CA ASN A 128 4.11 -12.02 -15.11
C ASN A 128 3.15 -12.32 -16.28
N LEU A 129 2.93 -13.59 -16.56
CA LEU A 129 2.02 -14.08 -17.60
C LEU A 129 0.61 -14.40 -17.04
N SER A 130 0.36 -14.11 -15.78
CA SER A 130 -0.76 -14.70 -15.04
C SER A 130 -1.67 -13.69 -14.34
N CYS A 131 -1.71 -12.43 -14.81
CA CYS A 131 -2.59 -11.43 -14.21
C CYS A 131 -4.07 -11.71 -14.55
N PRO A 132 -4.93 -12.05 -13.56
CA PRO A 132 -6.33 -12.41 -13.83
C PRO A 132 -7.23 -11.21 -14.14
N HIS A 133 -6.72 -9.98 -14.02
CA HIS A 133 -7.49 -8.75 -14.21
C HIS A 133 -7.42 -8.18 -15.63
N GLU A 134 -6.48 -8.67 -16.43
CA GLU A 134 -6.20 -8.17 -17.77
C GLU A 134 -6.17 -9.36 -18.75
N LYS A 135 -7.34 -9.76 -19.24
CA LYS A 135 -7.48 -10.93 -20.14
C LYS A 135 -6.60 -10.84 -21.37
N GLU A 136 -6.41 -9.63 -21.91
CA GLU A 136 -5.61 -9.40 -23.11
C GLU A 136 -4.10 -9.39 -22.82
N VAL A 137 -3.69 -9.13 -21.57
CA VAL A 137 -2.28 -8.91 -21.22
C VAL A 137 -1.71 -10.01 -20.31
N GLY A 138 -2.49 -10.51 -19.34
CA GLY A 138 -1.96 -11.44 -18.33
C GLY A 138 -2.57 -12.84 -18.40
N MET A 139 -3.87 -12.95 -18.15
CA MET A 139 -4.52 -14.25 -18.00
C MET A 139 -4.51 -15.08 -19.28
N GLN A 140 -4.77 -14.47 -20.42
CA GLN A 140 -4.80 -15.15 -21.71
C GLN A 140 -3.42 -15.68 -22.11
N LEU A 141 -2.37 -14.88 -21.96
CA LEU A 141 -0.99 -15.28 -22.25
C LEU A 141 -0.57 -16.49 -21.41
N GLY A 142 -0.87 -16.45 -20.10
CA GLY A 142 -0.48 -17.50 -19.17
C GLY A 142 -1.24 -18.82 -19.30
N GLN A 143 -2.24 -18.91 -20.17
CA GLN A 143 -2.99 -20.14 -20.45
C GLN A 143 -2.55 -20.84 -21.75
N ASP A 144 -1.84 -20.13 -22.61
CA ASP A 144 -1.29 -20.65 -23.87
C ASP A 144 0.18 -21.05 -23.68
N LYS A 145 0.45 -22.36 -23.70
CA LYS A 145 1.78 -22.92 -23.47
C LYS A 145 2.80 -22.52 -24.55
N ASP A 146 2.36 -22.37 -25.80
CA ASP A 146 3.24 -22.06 -26.93
C ASP A 146 3.65 -20.57 -26.85
N LEU A 147 2.72 -19.69 -26.48
CA LEU A 147 2.98 -18.28 -26.24
C LEU A 147 3.87 -18.08 -25.00
N VAL A 148 3.62 -18.83 -23.91
CA VAL A 148 4.51 -18.84 -22.72
C VAL A 148 5.93 -19.23 -23.12
N LYS A 149 6.09 -20.28 -23.95
CA LYS A 149 7.39 -20.72 -24.46
C LYS A 149 8.07 -19.64 -25.31
N GLU A 150 7.34 -19.03 -26.24
CA GLU A 150 7.85 -17.99 -27.13
C GLU A 150 8.33 -16.76 -26.35
N ILE A 151 7.51 -16.22 -25.44
CA ILE A 151 7.86 -15.07 -24.57
C ILE A 151 9.07 -15.41 -23.70
N THR A 152 9.06 -16.58 -23.06
CA THR A 152 10.15 -17.01 -22.17
C THR A 152 11.46 -17.09 -22.95
N LYS A 153 11.48 -17.76 -24.10
CA LYS A 153 12.65 -17.88 -24.99
C LYS A 153 13.15 -16.50 -25.42
N GLY A 154 12.22 -15.63 -25.88
CA GLY A 154 12.55 -14.27 -26.30
C GLY A 154 13.25 -13.44 -25.25
N VAL A 155 12.89 -13.60 -23.97
CA VAL A 155 13.55 -12.90 -22.85
C VAL A 155 14.87 -13.59 -22.45
N VAL A 156 14.88 -14.91 -22.35
CA VAL A 156 16.09 -15.68 -21.98
C VAL A 156 17.26 -15.41 -22.93
N GLU A 157 16.99 -15.27 -24.21
CA GLU A 157 18.02 -14.96 -25.24
C GLU A 157 18.65 -13.57 -25.09
N LEU A 158 17.99 -12.65 -24.33
CA LEU A 158 18.49 -11.28 -24.12
C LEU A 158 19.38 -11.14 -22.88
N THR A 159 19.39 -12.10 -21.96
CA THR A 159 20.04 -11.93 -20.67
C THR A 159 20.70 -13.20 -20.17
N ASN A 160 21.83 -13.04 -19.46
CA ASN A 160 22.47 -14.14 -18.71
C ASN A 160 21.92 -14.27 -17.28
N LYS A 161 20.91 -13.48 -16.92
CA LYS A 161 20.34 -13.46 -15.58
C LYS A 161 19.24 -14.50 -15.43
N PRO A 162 19.00 -15.03 -14.21
CA PRO A 162 17.88 -15.93 -13.96
C PRO A 162 16.54 -15.33 -14.39
N VAL A 163 15.78 -16.06 -15.20
CA VAL A 163 14.43 -15.71 -15.63
C VAL A 163 13.45 -16.68 -14.99
N PHE A 164 12.53 -16.17 -14.18
CA PHE A 164 11.45 -16.91 -13.56
C PHE A 164 10.14 -16.67 -14.34
N VAL A 165 9.30 -17.69 -14.44
CA VAL A 165 7.96 -17.55 -15.04
C VAL A 165 6.90 -17.70 -13.96
N LYS A 166 6.08 -16.65 -13.78
CA LYS A 166 5.00 -16.65 -12.78
C LYS A 166 3.71 -17.16 -13.38
N LEU A 167 3.21 -18.25 -12.81
CA LEU A 167 2.05 -19.00 -13.31
C LEU A 167 0.78 -18.71 -12.50
N THR A 168 -0.35 -18.76 -13.23
CA THR A 168 -1.69 -18.65 -12.65
C THR A 168 -2.23 -20.04 -12.27
N PRO A 169 -2.91 -20.17 -11.13
CA PRO A 169 -3.59 -21.42 -10.77
C PRO A 169 -4.83 -21.69 -11.65
N ASN A 170 -5.24 -20.73 -12.46
CA ASN A 170 -6.47 -20.79 -13.26
C ASN A 170 -6.27 -21.49 -14.64
N ALA A 171 -5.04 -21.91 -14.94
CA ALA A 171 -4.76 -22.67 -16.17
C ALA A 171 -5.06 -24.16 -15.95
N SER A 172 -5.79 -24.76 -16.88
CA SER A 172 -6.16 -26.20 -16.81
C SER A 172 -4.97 -27.14 -17.07
N ASN A 173 -3.96 -26.68 -17.81
CA ASN A 173 -2.78 -27.44 -18.24
C ASN A 173 -1.48 -26.95 -17.58
N LEU A 174 -1.53 -26.58 -16.29
CA LEU A 174 -0.42 -25.97 -15.56
C LEU A 174 0.90 -26.75 -15.64
N LYS A 175 0.86 -28.10 -15.58
CA LYS A 175 2.04 -28.96 -15.70
C LYS A 175 2.75 -28.79 -17.04
N GLU A 176 1.96 -28.73 -18.11
CA GLU A 176 2.48 -28.59 -19.46
C GLU A 176 3.08 -27.18 -19.67
N ILE A 177 2.37 -26.13 -19.21
CA ILE A 177 2.86 -24.74 -19.26
C ILE A 177 4.19 -24.60 -18.52
N ALA A 178 4.31 -25.16 -17.30
CA ALA A 178 5.54 -25.12 -16.53
C ALA A 178 6.70 -25.80 -17.27
N LYS A 179 6.44 -26.98 -17.88
CA LYS A 179 7.44 -27.69 -18.67
C LYS A 179 7.90 -26.86 -19.88
N TYR A 180 6.97 -26.27 -20.62
CA TYR A 180 7.28 -25.43 -21.79
C TYR A 180 8.10 -24.19 -21.43
N ALA A 181 7.83 -23.58 -20.27
CA ALA A 181 8.64 -22.48 -19.75
C ALA A 181 10.09 -22.91 -19.46
N ILE A 182 10.28 -24.07 -18.81
CA ILE A 182 11.62 -24.61 -18.52
C ILE A 182 12.34 -25.05 -19.80
N ASP A 183 11.65 -25.71 -20.72
CA ASP A 183 12.20 -26.09 -22.02
C ASP A 183 12.61 -24.87 -22.87
N ALA A 184 12.03 -23.69 -22.62
CA ALA A 184 12.41 -22.40 -23.21
C ALA A 184 13.61 -21.73 -22.53
N GLY A 185 14.18 -22.33 -21.47
CA GLY A 185 15.35 -21.83 -20.75
C GLY A 185 15.06 -21.05 -19.48
N ALA A 186 13.83 -21.05 -18.97
CA ALA A 186 13.55 -20.43 -17.68
C ALA A 186 14.38 -21.08 -16.56
N TYR A 187 14.93 -20.25 -15.68
CA TYR A 187 15.67 -20.68 -14.48
C TYR A 187 14.76 -21.34 -13.44
N GLY A 188 13.53 -20.85 -13.33
CA GLY A 188 12.57 -21.34 -12.34
C GLY A 188 11.14 -20.87 -12.56
N ILE A 189 10.29 -21.34 -11.67
CA ILE A 189 8.85 -21.05 -11.68
C ILE A 189 8.46 -20.31 -10.41
N VAL A 190 7.56 -19.34 -10.54
CA VAL A 190 6.85 -18.70 -9.41
C VAL A 190 5.41 -19.19 -9.41
N ALA A 191 4.95 -19.78 -8.33
CA ALA A 191 3.59 -20.33 -8.21
C ALA A 191 3.03 -20.14 -6.78
N ILE A 192 1.89 -19.49 -6.66
CA ILE A 192 0.91 -19.11 -7.65
C ILE A 192 0.62 -17.60 -7.62
N ASN A 193 0.03 -17.07 -8.70
CA ASN A 193 -0.69 -15.80 -8.64
C ASN A 193 -2.04 -16.02 -7.92
N THR A 194 -2.87 -14.99 -7.82
CA THR A 194 -4.20 -15.04 -7.20
C THR A 194 -5.12 -16.04 -7.92
N VAL A 195 -6.05 -16.62 -7.18
CA VAL A 195 -7.08 -17.55 -7.68
C VAL A 195 -8.28 -16.74 -8.19
N GLY A 196 -8.99 -17.23 -9.18
CA GLY A 196 -10.23 -16.60 -9.62
C GLY A 196 -10.35 -16.53 -11.14
N PRO A 197 -11.20 -15.64 -11.65
CA PRO A 197 -11.76 -14.45 -10.98
C PRO A 197 -12.87 -14.74 -9.97
N GLY A 198 -12.85 -14.02 -8.85
CA GLY A 198 -13.91 -14.00 -7.84
C GLY A 198 -14.80 -12.76 -7.96
N TYR A 199 -16.03 -12.83 -7.44
CA TYR A 199 -16.99 -11.73 -7.39
C TYR A 199 -17.45 -11.46 -5.95
N PHE A 200 -17.64 -10.17 -5.61
CA PHE A 200 -18.17 -9.77 -4.32
C PHE A 200 -18.95 -8.45 -4.42
N SER A 201 -20.08 -8.40 -3.71
CA SER A 201 -20.93 -7.21 -3.64
C SER A 201 -21.27 -6.84 -2.20
N VAL A 202 -21.62 -5.58 -1.96
CA VAL A 202 -22.10 -5.05 -0.68
C VAL A 202 -23.48 -4.42 -0.93
N ASP A 203 -24.50 -4.89 -0.25
CA ASP A 203 -25.90 -4.45 -0.42
C ASP A 203 -26.36 -4.44 -1.90
N GLY A 204 -25.90 -5.43 -2.68
CA GLY A 204 -26.21 -5.53 -4.11
C GLY A 204 -25.39 -4.63 -5.03
N HIS A 205 -24.42 -3.87 -4.49
CA HIS A 205 -23.52 -3.02 -5.28
C HIS A 205 -22.18 -3.69 -5.52
N ASP A 206 -21.71 -3.66 -6.76
CA ASP A 206 -20.36 -4.11 -7.14
C ASP A 206 -19.31 -3.25 -6.45
N VAL A 207 -18.38 -3.89 -5.72
CA VAL A 207 -17.32 -3.16 -5.01
C VAL A 207 -16.17 -2.81 -5.95
N LEU A 208 -15.65 -3.80 -6.70
CA LEU A 208 -14.54 -3.57 -7.63
C LEU A 208 -14.98 -2.75 -8.84
N THR A 209 -14.10 -1.88 -9.33
CA THR A 209 -14.43 -0.87 -10.34
C THR A 209 -13.98 -1.23 -11.75
N ASN A 210 -13.24 -2.34 -11.94
CA ASN A 210 -12.87 -2.83 -13.27
C ASN A 210 -14.12 -3.24 -14.10
N LYS A 211 -13.94 -3.40 -15.41
CA LYS A 211 -15.05 -3.66 -16.36
C LYS A 211 -15.92 -4.85 -15.95
N ASP A 212 -15.29 -5.96 -15.56
CA ASP A 212 -16.00 -7.21 -15.26
C ASP A 212 -16.44 -7.33 -13.79
N LYS A 213 -16.11 -6.35 -12.92
CA LYS A 213 -16.46 -6.32 -11.48
C LYS A 213 -15.94 -7.52 -10.68
N VAL A 214 -14.87 -8.13 -11.14
CA VAL A 214 -14.27 -9.32 -10.54
C VAL A 214 -12.81 -9.09 -10.16
N GLY A 215 -12.27 -9.92 -9.29
CA GLY A 215 -10.88 -9.80 -8.82
C GLY A 215 -10.20 -11.12 -8.55
N GLY A 216 -8.89 -11.06 -8.38
CA GLY A 216 -8.08 -12.18 -7.95
C GLY A 216 -8.17 -12.38 -6.44
N VAL A 217 -8.45 -13.60 -6.03
CA VAL A 217 -8.61 -14.02 -4.63
C VAL A 217 -7.26 -14.38 -4.04
N SER A 218 -7.00 -13.90 -2.82
CA SER A 218 -5.79 -14.18 -2.04
C SER A 218 -6.11 -14.33 -0.56
N GLY A 219 -5.18 -14.85 0.23
CA GLY A 219 -5.36 -15.08 1.65
C GLY A 219 -5.25 -16.56 2.01
N LYS A 220 -5.60 -16.90 3.25
CA LYS A 220 -5.48 -18.24 3.81
C LYS A 220 -6.21 -19.30 2.96
N GLY A 221 -7.38 -18.98 2.42
CA GLY A 221 -8.23 -19.91 1.69
C GLY A 221 -7.62 -20.48 0.42
N ILE A 222 -6.62 -19.82 -0.17
CA ILE A 222 -5.97 -20.34 -1.39
C ILE A 222 -4.77 -21.26 -1.12
N LEU A 223 -4.39 -21.49 0.15
CA LEU A 223 -3.27 -22.36 0.51
C LEU A 223 -3.34 -23.76 -0.13
N PRO A 224 -4.47 -24.50 -0.04
CA PRO A 224 -4.55 -25.83 -0.64
C PRO A 224 -4.38 -25.83 -2.17
N VAL A 225 -4.84 -24.76 -2.82
CA VAL A 225 -4.69 -24.58 -4.27
C VAL A 225 -3.22 -24.36 -4.62
N GLY A 226 -2.53 -23.47 -3.86
CA GLY A 226 -1.10 -23.21 -4.04
C GLY A 226 -0.25 -24.47 -3.86
N LEU A 227 -0.48 -25.24 -2.79
CA LEU A 227 0.21 -26.50 -2.51
C LEU A 227 0.02 -27.52 -3.65
N LYS A 228 -1.23 -27.67 -4.14
CA LYS A 228 -1.51 -28.55 -5.29
C LYS A 228 -0.75 -28.11 -6.54
N CYS A 229 -0.80 -26.83 -6.86
CA CYS A 229 -0.11 -26.28 -8.03
C CYS A 229 1.42 -26.49 -7.95
N VAL A 230 2.05 -26.19 -6.83
CA VAL A 230 3.50 -26.39 -6.65
C VAL A 230 3.88 -27.86 -6.76
N ARG A 231 3.10 -28.78 -6.15
CA ARG A 231 3.32 -30.22 -6.27
C ARG A 231 3.25 -30.67 -7.75
N ASP A 232 2.23 -30.22 -8.47
CA ASP A 232 2.02 -30.59 -9.87
C ASP A 232 3.15 -30.05 -10.76
N ILE A 233 3.60 -28.81 -10.52
CA ILE A 233 4.74 -28.21 -11.21
C ILE A 233 6.01 -29.01 -10.91
N ARG A 234 6.30 -29.31 -9.64
CA ARG A 234 7.49 -30.09 -9.24
C ARG A 234 7.57 -31.43 -9.95
N GLN A 235 6.43 -32.15 -10.04
CA GLN A 235 6.34 -33.41 -10.78
C GLN A 235 6.64 -33.26 -12.27
N ALA A 236 6.29 -32.10 -12.86
CA ALA A 236 6.48 -31.85 -14.30
C ALA A 236 7.91 -31.40 -14.64
N VAL A 237 8.55 -30.59 -13.78
CA VAL A 237 9.84 -29.94 -14.08
C VAL A 237 11.04 -30.63 -13.42
N GLY A 238 10.84 -31.58 -12.50
CA GLY A 238 11.92 -32.31 -11.78
C GLY A 238 12.54 -31.50 -10.64
N GLU A 239 13.50 -32.11 -9.92
CA GLU A 239 14.05 -31.59 -8.65
C GLU A 239 15.04 -30.42 -8.84
N ASN A 240 15.65 -30.28 -10.02
CA ASN A 240 16.71 -29.30 -10.26
C ASN A 240 16.20 -27.89 -10.57
N VAL A 241 14.90 -27.70 -10.78
CA VAL A 241 14.29 -26.41 -11.12
C VAL A 241 13.95 -25.66 -9.83
N SER A 242 14.31 -24.38 -9.75
CA SER A 242 13.94 -23.52 -8.63
C SER A 242 12.45 -23.17 -8.67
N ILE A 243 11.73 -23.38 -7.56
CA ILE A 243 10.32 -23.01 -7.41
C ILE A 243 10.16 -22.05 -6.24
N ILE A 244 9.59 -20.87 -6.52
CA ILE A 244 9.14 -19.92 -5.50
C ILE A 244 7.66 -20.20 -5.25
N GLY A 245 7.34 -20.86 -4.14
CA GLY A 245 5.96 -21.17 -3.74
C GLY A 245 5.33 -20.02 -2.98
N MET A 246 4.07 -19.69 -3.31
CA MET A 246 3.31 -18.64 -2.63
C MET A 246 1.80 -18.85 -2.77
N GLY A 247 1.06 -18.25 -1.85
CA GLY A 247 -0.41 -18.33 -1.79
C GLY A 247 -0.86 -18.91 -0.44
N GLY A 248 -1.34 -18.03 0.45
CA GLY A 248 -1.89 -18.40 1.74
C GLY A 248 -0.88 -18.66 2.86
N ILE A 249 0.43 -18.47 2.66
CA ILE A 249 1.46 -18.65 3.71
C ILE A 249 1.25 -17.60 4.81
N ARG A 250 1.17 -18.08 6.07
CA ARG A 250 0.96 -17.25 7.26
C ARG A 250 1.91 -17.60 8.41
N ASN A 251 2.37 -18.84 8.48
CA ASN A 251 3.16 -19.38 9.59
C ASN A 251 4.16 -20.43 9.11
N ALA A 252 4.93 -20.97 10.04
CA ALA A 252 5.96 -21.98 9.77
C ALA A 252 5.38 -23.30 9.21
N ALA A 253 4.19 -23.70 9.65
CA ALA A 253 3.54 -24.92 9.14
C ALA A 253 3.20 -24.80 7.65
N ASP A 254 2.75 -23.63 7.20
CA ASP A 254 2.47 -23.36 5.79
C ASP A 254 3.77 -23.41 4.97
N VAL A 255 4.87 -22.84 5.48
CA VAL A 255 6.20 -22.89 4.84
C VAL A 255 6.68 -24.33 4.73
N LYS A 256 6.59 -25.13 5.82
CA LYS A 256 6.95 -26.56 5.83
C LYS A 256 6.09 -27.35 4.84
N ALA A 257 4.81 -27.03 4.71
CA ALA A 257 3.92 -27.65 3.71
C ALA A 257 4.35 -27.34 2.26
N TYR A 258 4.69 -26.09 1.95
CA TYR A 258 5.23 -25.71 0.64
C TYR A 258 6.57 -26.38 0.35
N PHE A 259 7.45 -26.46 1.33
CA PHE A 259 8.71 -27.20 1.20
C PHE A 259 8.47 -28.68 0.91
N GLY A 260 7.54 -29.32 1.63
CA GLY A 260 7.17 -30.74 1.45
C GLY A 260 6.59 -31.07 0.07
N VAL A 261 6.00 -30.10 -0.63
CA VAL A 261 5.52 -30.27 -2.02
C VAL A 261 6.53 -29.80 -3.07
N GLY A 262 7.75 -29.40 -2.64
CA GLY A 262 8.89 -29.14 -3.52
C GLY A 262 9.17 -27.66 -3.83
N ALA A 263 8.64 -26.70 -3.07
CA ALA A 263 9.09 -25.31 -3.18
C ALA A 263 10.49 -25.11 -2.57
N ASN A 264 11.33 -24.27 -3.19
CA ASN A 264 12.65 -23.91 -2.70
C ASN A 264 12.63 -22.59 -1.93
N PHE A 265 11.77 -21.65 -2.36
CA PHE A 265 11.61 -20.30 -1.82
C PHE A 265 10.14 -20.04 -1.51
N PHE A 266 9.85 -19.09 -0.59
CA PHE A 266 8.53 -18.93 0.00
C PHE A 266 8.08 -17.47 -0.03
N GLY A 267 6.95 -17.19 -0.68
CA GLY A 267 6.38 -15.85 -0.82
C GLY A 267 5.27 -15.55 0.17
N VAL A 268 5.48 -14.58 1.06
CA VAL A 268 4.48 -14.13 2.04
C VAL A 268 3.85 -12.83 1.56
N GLY A 269 2.53 -12.83 1.37
CA GLY A 269 1.79 -11.69 0.83
C GLY A 269 0.72 -11.16 1.78
N SER A 270 -0.50 -11.65 1.68
CA SER A 270 -1.68 -11.16 2.40
C SER A 270 -1.57 -11.22 3.94
N ALA A 271 -0.72 -12.09 4.48
CA ALA A 271 -0.44 -12.17 5.91
C ALA A 271 0.14 -10.85 6.48
N LEU A 272 0.78 -10.02 5.64
CA LEU A 272 1.39 -8.75 6.04
C LEU A 272 0.40 -7.58 6.16
N ALA A 273 -0.91 -7.84 5.97
CA ALA A 273 -1.94 -6.81 6.09
C ALA A 273 -1.98 -6.23 7.51
N GLY A 274 -2.07 -4.91 7.60
CA GLY A 274 -2.15 -4.19 8.89
C GLY A 274 -0.83 -4.04 9.64
N MET A 275 0.23 -4.75 9.24
CA MET A 275 1.53 -4.66 9.91
C MET A 275 2.27 -3.39 9.55
N THR A 276 2.88 -2.75 10.54
CA THR A 276 3.91 -1.72 10.37
C THR A 276 5.22 -2.35 9.90
N GLU A 277 6.16 -1.54 9.45
CA GLU A 277 7.48 -1.99 9.00
C GLU A 277 8.23 -2.76 10.09
N ARG A 278 8.13 -2.32 11.35
CA ARG A 278 8.76 -3.02 12.50
C ARG A 278 8.12 -4.39 12.74
N GLU A 279 6.81 -4.48 12.64
CA GLU A 279 6.09 -5.75 12.81
C GLU A 279 6.40 -6.74 11.68
N ILE A 280 6.54 -6.26 10.43
CA ILE A 280 6.99 -7.10 9.31
C ILE A 280 8.40 -7.64 9.55
N LYS A 281 9.32 -6.80 10.05
CA LYS A 281 10.67 -7.24 10.40
C LYS A 281 10.62 -8.35 11.45
N ASN A 282 9.88 -8.16 12.54
CA ASN A 282 9.74 -9.16 13.60
C ASN A 282 9.08 -10.45 13.07
N TYR A 283 8.05 -10.30 12.24
CA TYR A 283 7.36 -11.44 11.63
C TYR A 283 8.31 -12.34 10.81
N PHE A 284 9.15 -11.77 9.94
CA PHE A 284 10.08 -12.58 9.16
C PHE A 284 11.20 -13.19 10.01
N PHE A 285 11.65 -12.49 11.05
CA PHE A 285 12.60 -13.03 12.02
C PHE A 285 11.98 -14.25 12.73
N ASP A 286 10.80 -14.10 13.32
CA ASP A 286 10.11 -15.18 14.04
C ASP A 286 9.74 -16.34 13.10
N LEU A 287 9.29 -16.03 11.85
CA LEU A 287 8.98 -17.05 10.85
C LEU A 287 10.19 -17.94 10.53
N ARG A 288 11.37 -17.35 10.40
CA ARG A 288 12.61 -18.12 10.17
C ARG A 288 12.93 -19.00 11.37
N GLU A 289 12.90 -18.46 12.58
CA GLU A 289 13.15 -19.21 13.81
C GLU A 289 12.13 -20.35 13.99
N ASP A 290 10.85 -20.11 13.77
CA ASP A 290 9.78 -21.12 13.85
C ASP A 290 9.94 -22.24 12.80
N VAL A 291 10.41 -21.89 11.60
CA VAL A 291 10.63 -22.87 10.51
C VAL A 291 11.80 -23.81 10.82
N ASP A 292 12.85 -23.29 11.42
CA ASP A 292 14.09 -24.05 11.73
C ASP A 292 14.03 -24.73 13.11
N SER A 293 12.99 -24.45 13.91
CA SER A 293 12.81 -25.06 15.22
C SER A 293 12.38 -26.52 15.11
N ASP A 294 13.00 -27.38 15.92
CA ASP A 294 12.60 -28.79 16.12
C ASP A 294 11.33 -28.91 16.99
N ILE A 295 11.01 -27.87 17.75
CA ILE A 295 9.81 -27.79 18.58
C ILE A 295 8.77 -26.95 17.81
N TYR A 296 7.51 -27.38 17.86
CA TYR A 296 6.43 -26.59 17.26
C TYR A 296 6.32 -25.23 17.97
N THR A 297 6.72 -24.18 17.27
CA THR A 297 6.58 -22.79 17.68
C THR A 297 5.76 -22.04 16.63
N ASN A 298 5.06 -20.99 17.02
CA ASN A 298 4.14 -20.26 16.15
C ASN A 298 4.20 -18.74 16.41
N ASN A 299 5.38 -18.25 16.77
CA ASN A 299 5.58 -16.85 17.16
C ASN A 299 5.22 -15.88 16.03
N ALA A 300 5.55 -16.25 14.78
CA ALA A 300 5.19 -15.43 13.62
C ALA A 300 3.67 -15.27 13.45
N GLU A 301 2.87 -16.32 13.74
CA GLU A 301 1.40 -16.24 13.62
C GLU A 301 0.78 -15.30 14.66
N GLU A 302 1.37 -15.17 15.84
CA GLU A 302 0.91 -14.27 16.90
C GLU A 302 1.05 -12.78 16.51
N LEU A 303 1.92 -12.46 15.55
CA LEU A 303 2.10 -11.11 15.02
C LEU A 303 1.09 -10.74 13.94
N LEU A 304 0.30 -11.69 13.44
CA LEU A 304 -0.71 -11.42 12.41
C LEU A 304 -1.77 -10.44 12.93
N LYS A 305 -2.15 -9.51 12.06
CA LYS A 305 -3.16 -8.51 12.38
C LYS A 305 -4.52 -8.90 11.83
N GLU A 306 -5.54 -8.65 12.62
CA GLU A 306 -6.90 -8.59 12.09
C GLU A 306 -7.15 -7.19 11.54
N VAL A 307 -7.38 -7.10 10.24
CA VAL A 307 -7.79 -5.85 9.59
C VAL A 307 -9.28 -5.91 9.31
N ASP A 308 -9.96 -4.78 9.47
CA ASP A 308 -11.37 -4.63 9.11
C ASP A 308 -11.51 -3.72 7.89
N MET A 309 -12.00 -4.28 6.78
CA MET A 309 -12.31 -3.55 5.55
C MET A 309 -13.81 -3.59 5.21
N LYS A 310 -14.66 -3.92 6.19
CA LYS A 310 -16.11 -3.96 5.98
C LYS A 310 -16.66 -2.57 5.71
N TYR A 311 -17.51 -2.49 4.72
CA TYR A 311 -18.27 -1.29 4.43
C TYR A 311 -19.48 -1.17 5.34
N ARG A 312 -19.66 0.00 5.95
CA ARG A 312 -20.83 0.37 6.73
C ARG A 312 -21.58 1.46 5.98
N LYS A 313 -22.88 1.28 5.81
CA LYS A 313 -23.76 2.28 5.20
C LYS A 313 -23.99 3.42 6.20
N VAL A 314 -23.78 4.64 5.77
CA VAL A 314 -24.00 5.85 6.58
C VAL A 314 -24.94 6.81 5.85
N ARG A 315 -25.72 7.58 6.63
CA ARG A 315 -26.67 8.58 6.10
C ARG A 315 -26.21 9.98 6.49
N ILE A 316 -26.28 10.90 5.55
CA ILE A 316 -25.96 12.31 5.81
C ILE A 316 -27.02 12.92 6.72
N ARG A 317 -26.59 13.41 7.89
CA ARG A 317 -27.43 14.09 8.86
C ARG A 317 -27.39 15.61 8.71
N LYS A 318 -26.20 16.16 8.39
CA LYS A 318 -25.98 17.60 8.28
C LYS A 318 -24.93 17.90 7.22
N ARG A 319 -25.09 19.01 6.54
CA ARG A 319 -24.09 19.60 5.64
C ARG A 319 -23.83 21.04 6.06
N ILE A 320 -22.58 21.46 5.93
CA ILE A 320 -22.13 22.82 6.23
C ILE A 320 -21.23 23.26 5.09
N ASP A 321 -21.57 24.35 4.41
CA ASP A 321 -20.70 25.03 3.48
C ASP A 321 -19.75 25.92 4.29
N SER A 322 -18.51 25.46 4.48
CA SER A 322 -17.56 26.11 5.39
C SER A 322 -16.64 27.09 4.67
N ALA A 323 -16.30 26.79 3.41
CA ALA A 323 -15.56 27.67 2.51
C ALA A 323 -16.06 27.45 1.07
N CYS A 324 -15.62 28.24 0.10
CA CYS A 324 -16.15 28.20 -1.27
C CYS A 324 -16.02 26.82 -1.93
N ASP A 325 -14.97 26.06 -1.63
CA ASP A 325 -14.67 24.74 -2.17
C ASP A 325 -14.55 23.64 -1.10
N PHE A 326 -14.86 23.99 0.18
CA PHE A 326 -14.74 23.08 1.31
C PHE A 326 -16.09 22.88 2.01
N LYS A 327 -16.58 21.66 2.00
CA LYS A 327 -17.83 21.27 2.66
C LYS A 327 -17.59 20.29 3.77
N ILE A 328 -18.46 20.32 4.77
CA ILE A 328 -18.45 19.38 5.87
C ILE A 328 -19.71 18.54 5.82
N ILE A 329 -19.52 17.24 5.89
CA ILE A 329 -20.60 16.25 5.97
C ILE A 329 -20.52 15.58 7.33
N GLN A 330 -21.61 15.68 8.10
CA GLN A 330 -21.81 14.92 9.32
C GLN A 330 -22.82 13.81 9.05
N THR A 331 -22.49 12.59 9.45
CA THR A 331 -23.35 11.41 9.27
C THR A 331 -24.13 11.10 10.55
N ASN A 332 -24.96 10.06 10.50
CA ASN A 332 -25.66 9.50 11.66
C ASN A 332 -24.86 8.42 12.40
N GLU A 333 -23.64 8.12 11.97
CA GLU A 333 -22.82 7.01 12.48
C GLU A 333 -21.85 7.49 13.54
N LEU A 334 -21.75 6.73 14.63
CA LEU A 334 -20.67 6.83 15.60
C LEU A 334 -19.46 6.05 15.08
N ILE A 335 -18.25 6.58 15.27
CA ILE A 335 -17.03 5.90 14.91
C ILE A 335 -16.02 5.99 16.06
N ASP A 336 -15.44 4.86 16.42
CA ASP A 336 -14.37 4.83 17.42
C ASP A 336 -13.04 5.13 16.71
N ALA A 337 -12.67 6.42 16.67
CA ALA A 337 -11.46 6.90 16.02
C ALA A 337 -10.57 7.70 16.96
N GLU A 338 -9.28 7.53 16.83
CA GLU A 338 -8.27 8.36 17.49
C GLU A 338 -7.92 9.58 16.62
N PRO A 339 -7.46 10.71 17.24
CA PRO A 339 -7.01 11.88 16.52
C PRO A 339 -5.93 11.53 15.47
N GLY A 340 -6.13 11.98 14.24
CA GLY A 340 -5.22 11.71 13.13
C GLY A 340 -5.58 10.50 12.27
N GLN A 341 -6.54 9.67 12.67
CA GLN A 341 -7.02 8.57 11.84
C GLN A 341 -7.93 9.04 10.69
N PHE A 342 -8.12 8.16 9.69
CA PHE A 342 -8.92 8.43 8.50
C PHE A 342 -9.83 7.24 8.17
N VAL A 343 -10.86 7.51 7.38
CA VAL A 343 -11.76 6.51 6.80
C VAL A 343 -11.72 6.60 5.29
N PHE A 344 -12.14 5.53 4.62
CA PHE A 344 -12.52 5.62 3.21
C PHE A 344 -14.02 5.85 3.10
N ALA A 345 -14.41 6.81 2.27
CA ALA A 345 -15.78 6.98 1.80
C ALA A 345 -15.92 6.35 0.41
N TRP A 346 -16.93 5.52 0.23
CA TRP A 346 -17.24 4.83 -1.02
C TRP A 346 -18.65 5.16 -1.49
N ILE A 347 -18.75 5.55 -2.75
CA ILE A 347 -20.04 5.75 -3.46
C ILE A 347 -20.08 4.69 -4.58
N PRO A 348 -21.03 3.74 -4.53
CA PRO A 348 -21.20 2.72 -5.55
C PRO A 348 -21.23 3.30 -6.97
N GLY A 349 -20.48 2.69 -7.90
CA GLY A 349 -20.36 3.14 -9.27
C GLY A 349 -19.49 4.38 -9.50
N VAL A 350 -19.17 5.15 -8.44
CA VAL A 350 -18.36 6.38 -8.52
C VAL A 350 -16.92 6.11 -8.11
N GLY A 351 -16.68 5.44 -6.98
CA GLY A 351 -15.35 5.11 -6.49
C GLY A 351 -15.21 5.27 -4.97
N GLU A 352 -13.96 5.31 -4.50
CA GLU A 352 -13.61 5.39 -3.08
C GLU A 352 -12.44 6.37 -2.88
N LYS A 353 -12.47 7.14 -1.79
CA LYS A 353 -11.36 8.04 -1.40
C LYS A 353 -11.19 8.12 0.11
N PRO A 354 -9.95 8.33 0.60
CA PRO A 354 -9.66 8.52 2.02
C PRO A 354 -10.01 9.93 2.49
N PHE A 355 -10.54 10.04 3.71
CA PHE A 355 -10.83 11.32 4.38
C PHE A 355 -10.44 11.24 5.85
N SER A 356 -9.79 12.29 6.37
CA SER A 356 -9.52 12.41 7.81
C SER A 356 -10.83 12.44 8.60
N VAL A 357 -10.86 11.78 9.74
CA VAL A 357 -11.97 11.89 10.69
C VAL A 357 -11.85 13.22 11.42
N MET A 358 -12.81 14.13 11.20
CA MET A 358 -12.87 15.41 11.89
C MET A 358 -13.52 15.28 13.28
N ASP A 359 -14.56 14.48 13.39
CA ASP A 359 -15.22 14.19 14.66
C ASP A 359 -15.69 12.74 14.68
N ASP A 360 -15.53 12.09 15.81
CA ASP A 360 -15.86 10.68 16.04
C ASP A 360 -17.22 10.50 16.72
N ASN A 361 -17.71 11.49 17.45
CA ASN A 361 -19.01 11.43 18.14
C ASN A 361 -20.18 11.22 17.15
N LEU A 362 -20.12 11.90 16.02
CA LEU A 362 -20.82 11.53 14.78
C LEU A 362 -19.81 11.72 13.67
N LEU A 363 -19.57 10.66 12.90
CA LEU A 363 -18.57 10.70 11.83
C LEU A 363 -18.74 11.95 10.96
N THR A 364 -17.75 12.82 11.04
CA THR A 364 -17.72 14.10 10.35
C THR A 364 -16.51 14.14 9.43
N LEU A 365 -16.73 14.49 8.16
CA LEU A 365 -15.73 14.54 7.11
C LEU A 365 -15.65 15.94 6.52
N GLY A 366 -14.43 16.45 6.33
CA GLY A 366 -14.17 17.68 5.57
C GLY A 366 -13.76 17.34 4.13
N ILE A 367 -14.44 17.92 3.16
CA ILE A 367 -14.33 17.55 1.75
C ILE A 367 -13.98 18.77 0.92
N LEU A 368 -12.73 18.82 0.46
CA LEU A 368 -12.28 19.77 -0.54
C LEU A 368 -12.63 19.24 -1.93
N GLU A 369 -13.30 20.05 -2.74
CA GLU A 369 -13.69 19.67 -4.09
C GLU A 369 -12.48 19.71 -5.05
N ARG A 370 -12.00 18.53 -5.49
CA ARG A 370 -10.82 18.39 -6.38
C ARG A 370 -11.06 17.57 -7.64
N GLY A 371 -12.06 16.69 -7.65
CA GLY A 371 -12.29 15.79 -8.77
C GLY A 371 -13.66 15.13 -8.69
N ASP A 372 -13.96 14.22 -9.62
CA ASP A 372 -15.29 13.65 -9.82
C ASP A 372 -15.88 13.00 -8.57
N PHE A 373 -15.07 12.29 -7.79
CA PHE A 373 -15.53 11.67 -6.56
C PHE A 373 -15.97 12.72 -5.53
N THR A 374 -15.12 13.70 -5.26
CA THR A 374 -15.42 14.77 -4.27
C THR A 374 -16.57 15.68 -4.73
N LYS A 375 -16.68 15.95 -6.04
CA LYS A 375 -17.86 16.62 -6.62
C LYS A 375 -19.14 15.84 -6.36
N LYS A 376 -19.10 14.51 -6.62
CA LYS A 376 -20.25 13.65 -6.37
C LYS A 376 -20.62 13.59 -4.90
N LEU A 377 -19.64 13.41 -4.01
CA LEU A 377 -19.87 13.38 -2.57
C LEU A 377 -20.43 14.72 -2.06
N ASN A 378 -19.90 15.85 -2.57
CA ASN A 378 -20.39 17.18 -2.26
C ASN A 378 -21.80 17.49 -2.86
N SER A 379 -22.27 16.73 -3.83
CA SER A 379 -23.61 16.87 -4.40
C SER A 379 -24.69 16.09 -3.65
N LEU A 380 -24.33 15.21 -2.72
CA LEU A 380 -25.28 14.46 -1.91
C LEU A 380 -26.00 15.39 -0.92
N ASN A 381 -27.27 15.13 -0.64
CA ASN A 381 -28.12 15.91 0.25
C ASN A 381 -28.24 15.27 1.63
N VAL A 382 -28.79 16.02 2.58
CA VAL A 382 -29.23 15.44 3.87
C VAL A 382 -30.25 14.35 3.61
N GLY A 383 -30.03 13.18 4.21
CA GLY A 383 -30.83 11.97 3.99
C GLY A 383 -30.25 10.99 2.97
N ASP A 384 -29.36 11.44 2.07
CA ASP A 384 -28.66 10.54 1.14
C ASP A 384 -27.66 9.64 1.87
N GLU A 385 -27.34 8.50 1.25
CA GLU A 385 -26.50 7.45 1.83
C GLU A 385 -25.23 7.24 1.00
N PHE A 386 -24.14 6.87 1.69
CA PHE A 386 -22.91 6.36 1.11
C PHE A 386 -22.31 5.33 2.07
N TYR A 387 -21.16 4.77 1.74
CA TYR A 387 -20.50 3.76 2.57
C TYR A 387 -19.19 4.26 3.11
N VAL A 388 -18.82 3.76 4.31
CA VAL A 388 -17.50 4.03 4.91
C VAL A 388 -16.86 2.73 5.39
N ARG A 389 -15.54 2.69 5.38
CA ARG A 389 -14.73 1.65 6.03
C ARG A 389 -13.54 2.26 6.76
N GLY A 390 -13.08 1.61 7.80
CA GLY A 390 -12.06 2.09 8.74
C GLY A 390 -12.63 2.27 10.14
N PRO A 391 -11.94 2.98 11.09
CA PRO A 391 -10.81 3.90 10.81
C PRO A 391 -9.49 3.17 10.54
N TYR A 392 -8.57 3.86 9.86
CA TYR A 392 -7.22 3.39 9.53
C TYR A 392 -6.15 4.37 9.98
N GLY A 393 -4.90 3.90 10.02
CA GLY A 393 -3.76 4.66 10.47
C GLY A 393 -3.57 4.60 11.98
N GLN A 394 -2.49 5.19 12.46
CA GLN A 394 -2.23 5.34 13.89
C GLN A 394 -2.75 6.67 14.39
N GLY A 395 -3.44 6.64 15.53
CA GLY A 395 -3.78 7.84 16.27
C GLY A 395 -2.54 8.50 16.88
N VAL A 396 -2.62 9.80 17.12
CA VAL A 396 -1.57 10.57 17.77
C VAL A 396 -1.99 11.02 19.16
N ARG A 397 -1.02 11.11 20.07
CA ARG A 397 -1.23 11.52 21.46
C ARG A 397 -0.12 12.46 21.89
N VAL A 398 -0.44 13.37 22.80
CA VAL A 398 0.51 14.25 23.46
C VAL A 398 0.40 14.10 24.98
N PRO A 399 1.48 14.30 25.75
CA PRO A 399 1.38 14.35 27.20
C PRO A 399 0.46 15.50 27.65
N LYS A 400 -0.16 15.35 28.81
CA LYS A 400 -0.96 16.41 29.42
C LYS A 400 -0.11 17.67 29.69
N LYS A 401 -0.74 18.85 29.64
CA LYS A 401 -0.11 20.15 29.82
C LYS A 401 0.99 20.48 28.81
N SER A 402 0.94 19.85 27.61
CA SER A 402 1.82 20.21 26.51
C SER A 402 1.42 21.55 25.87
N ASN A 403 2.36 22.17 25.15
CA ASN A 403 2.02 23.19 24.16
C ASN A 403 1.95 22.52 22.79
N VAL A 404 0.83 22.66 22.11
CA VAL A 404 0.55 22.01 20.82
C VAL A 404 0.30 23.08 19.78
N VAL A 405 0.98 22.95 18.66
CA VAL A 405 0.83 23.84 17.49
C VAL A 405 0.33 23.02 16.32
N LEU A 406 -0.83 23.37 15.82
CA LEU A 406 -1.46 22.77 14.66
C LEU A 406 -1.30 23.69 13.46
N VAL A 407 -0.67 23.23 12.38
CA VAL A 407 -0.37 24.06 11.21
C VAL A 407 -1.08 23.48 9.98
N GLY A 408 -2.04 24.21 9.42
CA GLY A 408 -2.90 23.70 8.37
C GLY A 408 -3.19 24.65 7.22
N GLY A 409 -3.37 24.04 6.03
CA GLY A 409 -3.81 24.75 4.84
C GLY A 409 -4.65 23.86 3.93
N GLY A 410 -5.66 24.43 3.28
CA GLY A 410 -6.55 23.70 2.38
C GLY A 410 -7.25 22.52 3.06
N CYS A 411 -7.22 21.32 2.43
CA CYS A 411 -7.84 20.11 3.01
C CYS A 411 -7.15 19.60 4.29
N GLY A 412 -5.93 20.01 4.58
CA GLY A 412 -5.21 19.63 5.79
C GLY A 412 -5.91 20.07 7.09
N ILE A 413 -6.73 21.10 7.02
CA ILE A 413 -7.55 21.58 8.13
C ILE A 413 -8.45 20.47 8.70
N ALA A 414 -9.02 19.61 7.84
CA ALA A 414 -9.83 18.46 8.27
C ALA A 414 -9.08 17.50 9.18
N GLY A 415 -7.80 17.22 8.88
CA GLY A 415 -6.96 16.33 9.69
C GLY A 415 -6.59 16.90 11.07
N LEU A 416 -6.64 18.22 11.24
CA LEU A 416 -6.25 18.89 12.47
C LEU A 416 -7.40 19.13 13.46
N TYR A 417 -8.64 19.11 12.99
CA TYR A 417 -9.78 19.49 13.82
C TYR A 417 -9.97 18.57 15.04
N MET A 418 -9.92 17.27 14.83
CA MET A 418 -10.02 16.30 15.92
C MET A 418 -8.84 16.41 16.91
N LEU A 419 -7.65 16.76 16.42
CA LEU A 419 -6.48 17.02 17.26
C LEU A 419 -6.75 18.24 18.17
N ALA A 420 -7.23 19.35 17.58
CA ALA A 420 -7.58 20.55 18.35
C ALA A 420 -8.58 20.22 19.46
N LYS A 421 -9.69 19.57 19.10
CA LYS A 421 -10.77 19.18 20.02
C LYS A 421 -10.27 18.29 21.17
N ARG A 422 -9.42 17.31 20.88
CA ARG A 422 -8.95 16.35 21.90
C ARG A 422 -7.83 16.93 22.76
N PHE A 423 -6.88 17.63 22.17
CA PHE A 423 -5.72 18.11 22.91
C PHE A 423 -6.05 19.33 23.79
N SER A 424 -7.01 20.19 23.37
CA SER A 424 -7.44 21.35 24.18
C SER A 424 -8.04 20.98 25.54
N GLN A 425 -8.46 19.74 25.74
CA GLN A 425 -9.00 19.26 27.00
C GLN A 425 -7.95 19.29 28.14
N GLU A 426 -6.67 19.08 27.80
CA GLU A 426 -5.61 18.93 28.80
C GLU A 426 -4.31 19.67 28.44
N SER A 427 -4.28 20.42 27.34
CA SER A 427 -3.08 21.08 26.78
C SER A 427 -3.43 22.43 26.17
N ASN A 428 -2.44 23.31 26.02
CA ASN A 428 -2.59 24.57 25.30
C ASN A 428 -2.49 24.33 23.80
N VAL A 429 -3.48 24.75 23.04
CA VAL A 429 -3.52 24.57 21.59
C VAL A 429 -3.43 25.92 20.89
N LEU A 430 -2.50 26.04 19.96
CA LEU A 430 -2.42 27.11 18.98
C LEU A 430 -2.69 26.50 17.59
N THR A 431 -3.68 27.02 16.89
CA THR A 431 -3.96 26.61 15.50
C THR A 431 -3.54 27.72 14.54
N VAL A 432 -2.72 27.36 13.54
CA VAL A 432 -2.22 28.26 12.50
C VAL A 432 -2.86 27.82 11.18
N LEU A 433 -3.69 28.70 10.60
CA LEU A 433 -4.40 28.44 9.36
C LEU A 433 -3.94 29.39 8.25
N ALA A 434 -3.76 28.87 7.04
CA ALA A 434 -3.46 29.72 5.90
C ALA A 434 -4.22 29.29 4.64
N ALA A 435 -4.60 30.29 3.83
CA ALA A 435 -5.20 30.10 2.52
C ALA A 435 -4.86 31.26 1.59
N LYS A 436 -5.24 31.15 0.30
CA LYS A 436 -5.03 32.22 -0.66
C LYS A 436 -5.81 33.51 -0.34
N ASP A 437 -7.02 33.36 0.20
CA ASP A 437 -7.93 34.44 0.58
C ASP A 437 -8.89 34.00 1.68
N LYS A 438 -9.70 34.93 2.20
CA LYS A 438 -10.66 34.69 3.29
C LYS A 438 -11.74 33.66 2.95
N GLU A 439 -12.09 33.50 1.67
CA GLU A 439 -13.17 32.62 1.23
C GLU A 439 -12.74 31.15 1.22
N HIS A 440 -11.42 30.91 1.31
CA HIS A 440 -10.80 29.57 1.40
C HIS A 440 -10.35 29.20 2.81
N ILE A 441 -10.58 30.07 3.82
CA ILE A 441 -10.38 29.71 5.24
C ILE A 441 -11.60 28.95 5.74
N ALA A 442 -11.43 27.65 5.96
CA ALA A 442 -12.50 26.80 6.47
C ALA A 442 -12.41 26.67 8.00
N TYR A 443 -13.55 26.61 8.66
CA TYR A 443 -13.74 26.14 10.03
C TYR A 443 -12.99 26.96 11.12
N MET A 444 -12.61 28.20 10.84
CA MET A 444 -11.84 29.05 11.76
C MET A 444 -12.54 29.23 13.13
N LYS A 445 -13.83 29.58 13.11
CA LYS A 445 -14.60 29.81 14.34
C LYS A 445 -14.69 28.59 15.25
N GLU A 446 -14.75 27.42 14.65
CA GLU A 446 -14.81 26.16 15.36
C GLU A 446 -13.46 25.84 16.03
N PHE A 447 -12.33 26.21 15.43
CA PHE A 447 -11.00 26.11 16.04
C PHE A 447 -10.81 27.11 17.19
N GLU A 448 -11.40 28.32 17.13
CA GLU A 448 -11.38 29.32 18.22
C GLU A 448 -11.99 28.76 19.50
N GLY A 449 -12.91 27.78 19.41
CA GLY A 449 -13.46 27.08 20.57
C GLY A 449 -12.46 26.16 21.29
N TYR A 450 -11.29 25.89 20.70
CA TYR A 450 -10.29 24.95 21.24
C TYR A 450 -8.94 25.59 21.57
N GLY A 451 -8.75 26.88 21.29
CA GLY A 451 -7.52 27.60 21.62
C GLY A 451 -7.28 28.83 20.77
N GLU A 452 -6.05 29.37 20.85
CA GLU A 452 -5.64 30.50 20.02
C GLU A 452 -5.63 30.10 18.52
N VAL A 453 -6.14 31.00 17.66
CA VAL A 453 -6.11 30.81 16.20
C VAL A 453 -5.36 31.98 15.55
N ARG A 454 -4.35 31.66 14.76
CA ARG A 454 -3.67 32.64 13.91
C ARG A 454 -4.00 32.35 12.46
N VAL A 455 -4.29 33.39 11.69
CA VAL A 455 -4.70 33.26 10.28
C VAL A 455 -3.80 34.13 9.39
N ALA A 456 -3.38 33.58 8.25
CA ALA A 456 -2.80 34.33 7.16
C ALA A 456 -3.55 34.08 5.85
N THR A 457 -3.69 35.14 5.05
CA THR A 457 -4.14 35.02 3.67
C THR A 457 -3.14 35.72 2.74
N GLU A 458 -2.91 35.13 1.57
CA GLU A 458 -1.92 35.68 0.62
C GLU A 458 -2.31 37.09 0.16
N ASP A 459 -3.62 37.34 -0.01
CA ASP A 459 -4.16 38.67 -0.38
C ASP A 459 -4.26 39.65 0.79
N GLY A 460 -4.24 39.19 2.04
CA GLY A 460 -4.42 40.00 3.24
C GLY A 460 -5.89 40.31 3.56
N GLY A 461 -6.82 39.56 2.96
CA GLY A 461 -8.28 39.75 3.17
C GLY A 461 -8.76 39.29 4.55
N LEU A 462 -7.98 38.46 5.26
CA LEU A 462 -8.24 38.01 6.62
C LEU A 462 -6.93 37.71 7.35
N GLY A 463 -6.79 38.19 8.60
CA GLY A 463 -5.61 37.97 9.41
C GLY A 463 -4.37 38.70 8.85
N ARG A 464 -3.19 38.04 8.97
CA ARG A 464 -1.92 38.58 8.44
C ARG A 464 -1.83 38.37 6.92
N LYS A 465 -1.38 39.38 6.18
CA LYS A 465 -1.03 39.17 4.77
C LYS A 465 0.28 38.40 4.69
N GLY A 466 0.25 37.22 4.02
CA GLY A 466 1.41 36.37 3.87
C GLY A 466 1.10 34.88 3.82
N LEU A 467 2.10 34.07 4.11
CA LEU A 467 2.04 32.62 4.12
C LEU A 467 1.94 32.06 5.55
N VAL A 468 1.67 30.79 5.66
CA VAL A 468 1.63 30.07 6.96
C VAL A 468 2.96 30.19 7.73
N THR A 469 4.09 30.25 7.05
CA THR A 469 5.44 30.43 7.61
C THR A 469 5.59 31.73 8.39
N ASP A 470 4.88 32.78 7.99
CA ASP A 470 4.91 34.09 8.66
C ASP A 470 4.23 34.10 10.02
N LEU A 471 3.46 33.05 10.34
CA LEU A 471 2.74 32.91 11.61
C LEU A 471 3.45 31.98 12.61
N ILE A 472 4.54 31.32 12.19
CA ILE A 472 5.35 30.46 13.08
C ILE A 472 6.42 31.32 13.75
N GLU A 473 5.96 32.23 14.60
CA GLU A 473 6.81 33.14 15.40
C GLU A 473 6.34 33.16 16.85
N ASN A 474 7.26 33.41 17.77
CA ASN A 474 6.97 33.44 19.22
C ASN A 474 6.31 32.14 19.74
N ILE A 475 6.74 31.00 19.18
CA ILE A 475 6.32 29.68 19.63
C ILE A 475 7.21 29.26 20.79
N LYS A 476 6.62 28.66 21.80
CA LYS A 476 7.35 28.16 22.97
C LYS A 476 8.21 26.96 22.59
N ASP A 477 9.48 26.98 23.00
CA ASP A 477 10.40 25.87 22.81
C ASP A 477 9.85 24.55 23.38
N GLY A 478 10.08 23.46 22.65
CA GLY A 478 9.58 22.14 23.02
C GLY A 478 8.08 21.92 22.79
N SER A 479 7.43 22.75 21.96
CA SER A 479 6.05 22.54 21.54
C SER A 479 5.92 21.32 20.62
N TYR A 480 4.80 20.59 20.74
CA TYR A 480 4.42 19.54 19.79
C TYR A 480 3.84 20.17 18.54
N PHE A 481 4.37 19.82 17.37
CA PHE A 481 3.87 20.30 16.10
C PHE A 481 3.13 19.20 15.34
N PHE A 482 2.00 19.58 14.74
CA PHE A 482 1.25 18.76 13.80
C PHE A 482 0.94 19.60 12.57
N ASN A 483 1.67 19.38 11.48
CA ASN A 483 1.41 20.07 10.23
C ASN A 483 0.68 19.16 9.23
N CYS A 484 -0.31 19.70 8.53
CA CYS A 484 -1.13 18.97 7.57
C CYS A 484 -1.49 19.85 6.37
N GLY A 485 -1.09 19.43 5.17
CA GLY A 485 -1.35 20.18 3.95
C GLY A 485 -0.56 19.68 2.75
N SER A 486 -0.38 20.57 1.76
CA SER A 486 0.41 20.25 0.57
C SER A 486 1.88 19.98 0.93
N LYS A 487 2.54 19.13 0.14
CA LYS A 487 3.96 18.83 0.33
C LYS A 487 4.83 20.11 0.33
N SER A 488 4.49 21.10 -0.49
CA SER A 488 5.18 22.40 -0.52
C SER A 488 5.03 23.17 0.78
N MET A 489 3.83 23.22 1.35
CA MET A 489 3.58 23.86 2.64
C MET A 489 4.35 23.15 3.77
N VAL A 490 4.22 21.84 3.87
CA VAL A 490 4.92 21.05 4.89
C VAL A 490 6.43 21.24 4.81
N ASN A 491 7.01 21.19 3.61
CA ASN A 491 8.44 21.43 3.41
C ASN A 491 8.89 22.85 3.80
N ALA A 492 8.01 23.85 3.68
CA ALA A 492 8.31 25.23 4.06
C ALA A 492 8.24 25.45 5.57
N VAL A 493 7.29 24.84 6.28
CA VAL A 493 7.13 25.03 7.72
C VAL A 493 8.08 24.17 8.55
N LEU A 494 8.38 22.97 8.10
CA LEU A 494 9.19 21.98 8.83
C LEU A 494 10.55 22.52 9.34
N PRO A 495 11.36 23.26 8.55
CA PRO A 495 12.60 23.85 9.07
C PRO A 495 12.38 24.81 10.23
N LEU A 496 11.29 25.59 10.20
CA LEU A 496 10.95 26.54 11.27
C LEU A 496 10.52 25.82 12.55
N GLU A 497 9.74 24.76 12.43
CA GLU A 497 9.30 23.92 13.54
C GLU A 497 10.49 23.24 14.24
N LEU A 498 11.46 22.75 13.45
CA LEU A 498 12.67 22.12 13.96
C LEU A 498 13.67 23.09 14.61
N MET A 499 13.52 24.41 14.43
CA MET A 499 14.30 25.42 15.16
C MET A 499 13.89 25.52 16.63
N VAL A 500 12.61 25.20 16.94
CA VAL A 500 12.03 25.38 18.28
C VAL A 500 11.64 24.05 18.93
N SER A 501 11.69 22.93 18.20
CA SER A 501 11.26 21.64 18.73
C SER A 501 12.10 20.47 18.23
N ASN A 502 12.15 19.41 19.03
CA ASN A 502 12.83 18.17 18.69
C ASN A 502 12.06 17.44 17.57
N PRO A 503 12.74 16.83 16.56
CA PRO A 503 12.12 16.03 15.50
C PRO A 503 11.17 14.93 15.99
N GLU A 504 11.39 14.38 17.20
CA GLU A 504 10.54 13.35 17.82
C GLU A 504 9.12 13.84 18.16
N ILE A 505 8.89 15.14 18.27
CA ILE A 505 7.61 15.76 18.62
C ILE A 505 7.08 16.69 17.52
N VAL A 506 7.67 16.63 16.32
CA VAL A 506 7.19 17.29 15.10
C VAL A 506 6.61 16.23 14.15
N TYR A 507 5.33 16.37 13.84
CA TYR A 507 4.57 15.42 13.04
C TYR A 507 4.05 16.08 11.76
N SER A 508 4.24 15.40 10.63
CA SER A 508 3.79 15.87 9.33
C SER A 508 2.82 14.89 8.68
N SER A 509 1.75 15.40 8.12
CA SER A 509 0.83 14.66 7.27
C SER A 509 0.79 15.28 5.88
N VAL A 510 1.25 14.50 4.89
CA VAL A 510 1.26 14.87 3.48
C VAL A 510 0.33 13.95 2.72
N ASP A 511 -0.26 14.46 1.64
CA ASP A 511 -1.16 13.69 0.78
C ASP A 511 -0.37 12.65 -0.04
N TYR A 512 -0.28 11.43 0.48
CA TYR A 512 0.25 10.27 -0.24
C TYR A 512 -0.90 9.47 -0.88
N MET A 513 -0.61 8.81 -2.00
CA MET A 513 -1.60 8.00 -2.73
C MET A 513 -2.05 6.79 -1.89
N THR A 514 -3.04 6.98 -1.04
CA THR A 514 -3.60 5.93 -0.19
C THR A 514 -4.72 5.19 -0.90
N ARG A 515 -4.53 3.89 -1.20
CA ARG A 515 -5.46 3.09 -2.00
C ARG A 515 -6.11 1.92 -1.24
N CYS A 516 -5.40 1.25 -0.34
CA CYS A 516 -5.94 0.09 0.36
C CYS A 516 -6.30 0.35 1.84
N GLY A 517 -5.56 1.20 2.54
CA GLY A 517 -5.76 1.49 3.97
C GLY A 517 -5.09 0.51 4.94
N VAL A 518 -4.72 -0.67 4.46
CA VAL A 518 -4.22 -1.79 5.30
C VAL A 518 -2.77 -2.20 4.98
N GLY A 519 -2.00 -1.32 4.34
CA GLY A 519 -0.55 -1.50 4.14
C GLY A 519 -0.14 -2.48 3.05
N ILE A 520 -1.06 -3.22 2.42
CA ILE A 520 -0.70 -4.26 1.45
C ILE A 520 -0.19 -3.70 0.13
N CYS A 521 -0.87 -2.70 -0.45
CA CYS A 521 -0.57 -2.27 -1.83
C CYS A 521 0.73 -1.45 -1.97
N GLY A 522 1.28 -0.90 -0.89
CA GLY A 522 2.54 -0.14 -0.89
C GLY A 522 2.50 1.24 -1.55
N SER A 523 1.35 1.67 -2.14
CA SER A 523 1.26 2.95 -2.89
C SER A 523 1.44 4.20 -2.04
N CYS A 524 1.21 4.11 -0.72
CA CYS A 524 1.33 5.22 0.22
C CYS A 524 2.70 5.29 0.92
N ALA A 525 3.71 4.58 0.43
CA ALA A 525 5.04 4.64 1.02
C ALA A 525 5.68 6.02 0.78
N ASN A 526 6.24 6.58 1.84
CA ASN A 526 7.01 7.82 1.77
C ASN A 526 8.43 7.57 1.22
N GLU A 527 9.25 8.61 1.17
CA GLU A 527 10.62 8.55 0.66
C GLU A 527 11.54 7.63 1.50
N LYS A 528 11.18 7.34 2.75
CA LYS A 528 11.88 6.39 3.65
C LYS A 528 11.34 4.95 3.54
N GLY A 529 10.40 4.70 2.63
CA GLY A 529 9.77 3.39 2.43
C GLY A 529 8.70 3.02 3.48
N ILE A 530 8.26 3.98 4.30
CA ILE A 530 7.27 3.78 5.37
C ILE A 530 5.86 4.04 4.84
N ARG A 531 4.93 3.11 5.05
CA ARG A 531 3.55 3.18 4.55
C ARG A 531 2.68 4.02 5.49
N THR A 532 2.24 5.18 5.00
CA THR A 532 1.49 6.15 5.79
C THR A 532 0.10 5.67 6.21
N CYS A 533 -0.52 4.75 5.49
CA CYS A 533 -1.83 4.21 5.85
C CYS A 533 -1.84 3.27 7.07
N VAL A 534 -0.68 2.77 7.51
CA VAL A 534 -0.55 1.93 8.72
C VAL A 534 0.28 2.59 9.82
N LYS A 535 1.26 3.44 9.47
CA LYS A 535 2.13 4.12 10.44
C LYS A 535 1.74 5.58 10.70
N GLY A 536 1.06 6.22 9.75
CA GLY A 536 0.59 7.60 9.82
C GLY A 536 -0.94 7.68 9.98
N PRO A 537 -1.58 8.74 9.46
CA PRO A 537 -1.06 9.76 8.50
C PRO A 537 -0.03 10.74 9.05
N PHE A 538 -0.06 11.06 10.34
CA PHE A 538 0.91 11.94 10.96
C PHE A 538 2.21 11.19 11.26
N MET A 539 3.27 11.51 10.49
CA MET A 539 4.58 10.87 10.59
C MET A 539 5.55 11.80 11.31
N LYS A 540 6.37 11.25 12.22
CA LYS A 540 7.47 12.01 12.84
C LYS A 540 8.48 12.45 11.79
N SER A 541 9.06 13.62 11.99
CA SER A 541 10.01 14.25 11.06
C SER A 541 11.45 13.72 11.16
N ILE A 542 11.65 12.57 11.80
CA ILE A 542 12.94 11.92 12.02
C ILE A 542 13.53 11.39 10.73
#